data_8be71cfb8ab831b4284b15004d4c93e8
#
_entry.id   8be71cfb8ab831b4284b15004d4c93e8
#
_cell.length_a   1.000
_cell.length_b   1.000
_cell.length_c   1.000
_cell.angle_alpha   90.00
_cell.angle_beta   90.00
_cell.angle_gamma   90.00
#
_symmetry.space_group_name_H-M   'P 1'
#
loop_
_entity.id
_entity.type
_entity.pdbx_description
1 polymer ?
#
loop_
_entity_poly.entity_id
_entity_poly.type
_entity_poly.pdbx_seq_one_letter_code
_entity_poly.pdbx_strand_id
1 'polypeptide(L)'
;MYLGLDLGTSSLKALLIDESQTIIAEATAPLTLQRPKSGWSEQDAQTWLTACEQAVAGLRTDLSAVRAIGLAGHMHGATLIGADGCPLRPCMLWNDTRASDEAAIMDDALARQITGNIVFPGFTAPKAEWVLKHEPNTWAQTLRILLPKDYLRLWLTGEAVSDMSDAAGTSWLNTGARDWSDVLLARQGLTRDHMPRLVEGSEVSAQLRDEIADRLDLPRGTPVAGGAGDNAAAAMGTGAVAPGQGFVSLGTSGVLFVSSAAFQPDPETAVHTFCHAVPDTWHQMGVILACTDSLEWAARLTGQDAATLTGGDLRPPGRPLFLPYLGGERTPHNDAEVRGTLLGIEHATDAQALGRAVMEGVAFTFRDSLDALRATGTPIERLLAVGGGSRSDTWLKMIATTLDLPLHVPKDGQFGAALGACRLAMMADGATDVADALPIERVIEPDRTLFAAFTDGHARFKAAYAPTRIL
;
A
#
# COMPACT_ATOMS: atom_id res chain seq x y z
N MET A 1 -2.82 -26.90 4.79
CA MET A 1 -3.28 -25.75 4.01
C MET A 1 -3.15 -24.47 4.83
N TYR A 2 -3.05 -23.31 4.18
CA TYR A 2 -2.89 -22.00 4.83
C TYR A 2 -3.87 -21.01 4.22
N LEU A 3 -4.57 -20.27 5.07
CA LEU A 3 -5.58 -19.30 4.67
C LEU A 3 -5.03 -17.88 4.80
N GLY A 4 -4.99 -17.12 3.71
CA GLY A 4 -4.68 -15.71 3.69
C GLY A 4 -5.94 -14.88 3.53
N LEU A 5 -6.12 -13.89 4.38
CA LEU A 5 -7.21 -12.92 4.32
C LEU A 5 -6.61 -11.52 4.05
N ASP A 6 -6.96 -10.93 2.92
CA ASP A 6 -6.52 -9.60 2.52
C ASP A 6 -7.69 -8.63 2.55
N LEU A 7 -7.72 -7.76 3.55
CA LEU A 7 -8.73 -6.73 3.73
C LEU A 7 -8.35 -5.47 2.94
N GLY A 8 -8.74 -5.42 1.66
CA GLY A 8 -8.60 -4.23 0.84
C GLY A 8 -9.72 -3.20 1.07
N THR A 9 -9.59 -2.05 0.42
CA THR A 9 -10.60 -0.96 0.53
C THR A 9 -11.93 -1.30 -0.15
N SER A 10 -11.91 -2.01 -1.27
CA SER A 10 -13.11 -2.32 -2.08
C SER A 10 -13.59 -3.76 -1.93
N SER A 11 -12.81 -4.62 -1.33
CA SER A 11 -13.15 -6.04 -1.12
C SER A 11 -12.24 -6.69 -0.10
N LEU A 12 -12.72 -7.78 0.51
CA LEU A 12 -11.89 -8.73 1.25
C LEU A 12 -11.67 -9.96 0.37
N LYS A 13 -10.40 -10.33 0.17
CA LYS A 13 -10.01 -11.54 -0.56
C LYS A 13 -9.58 -12.64 0.41
N ALA A 14 -10.11 -13.85 0.23
CA ALA A 14 -9.62 -15.07 0.85
C ALA A 14 -8.85 -15.89 -0.19
N LEU A 15 -7.67 -16.37 0.18
CA LEU A 15 -6.82 -17.23 -0.62
C LEU A 15 -6.42 -18.45 0.20
N LEU A 16 -6.59 -19.64 -0.36
CA LEU A 16 -6.18 -20.90 0.25
C LEU A 16 -5.06 -21.53 -0.57
N ILE A 17 -3.95 -21.87 0.08
CA ILE A 17 -2.83 -22.56 -0.53
C ILE A 17 -2.48 -23.85 0.21
N ASP A 18 -1.81 -24.78 -0.48
CA ASP A 18 -1.19 -25.94 0.15
C ASP A 18 0.24 -25.67 0.65
N GLU A 19 0.90 -26.69 1.19
CA GLU A 19 2.29 -26.61 1.68
C GLU A 19 3.30 -26.31 0.57
N SER A 20 2.98 -26.63 -0.70
CA SER A 20 3.80 -26.30 -1.87
C SER A 20 3.52 -24.89 -2.43
N GLN A 21 2.67 -24.13 -1.74
CA GLN A 21 2.18 -22.81 -2.14
C GLN A 21 1.31 -22.83 -3.42
N THR A 22 0.79 -24.00 -3.80
CA THR A 22 -0.18 -24.09 -4.90
C THR A 22 -1.53 -23.54 -4.44
N ILE A 23 -2.11 -22.66 -5.26
CA ILE A 23 -3.44 -22.10 -4.99
C ILE A 23 -4.50 -23.18 -5.13
N ILE A 24 -5.22 -23.45 -4.05
CA ILE A 24 -6.31 -24.42 -3.99
C ILE A 24 -7.65 -23.75 -4.30
N ALA A 25 -7.89 -22.58 -3.71
CA ALA A 25 -9.11 -21.82 -3.91
C ALA A 25 -8.88 -20.33 -3.64
N GLU A 26 -9.72 -19.51 -4.26
CA GLU A 26 -9.81 -18.07 -3.98
C GLU A 26 -11.26 -17.62 -3.98
N ALA A 27 -11.57 -16.61 -3.19
CA ALA A 27 -12.86 -15.94 -3.21
C ALA A 27 -12.71 -14.48 -2.78
N THR A 28 -13.65 -13.65 -3.19
CA THR A 28 -13.65 -12.21 -2.90
C THR A 28 -15.05 -11.77 -2.50
N ALA A 29 -15.17 -11.02 -1.42
CA ALA A 29 -16.41 -10.38 -1.00
C ALA A 29 -16.27 -8.86 -1.14
N PRO A 30 -17.24 -8.16 -1.78
CA PRO A 30 -17.16 -6.72 -2.00
C PRO A 30 -17.39 -5.93 -0.71
N LEU A 31 -16.77 -4.74 -0.64
CA LEU A 31 -16.94 -3.76 0.42
C LEU A 31 -17.42 -2.44 -0.16
N THR A 32 -18.27 -1.75 0.57
CA THR A 32 -18.81 -0.45 0.15
C THR A 32 -18.08 0.69 0.86
N LEU A 33 -17.58 1.64 0.09
CA LEU A 33 -16.97 2.87 0.57
C LEU A 33 -18.04 3.94 0.77
N GLN A 34 -18.00 4.65 1.90
CA GLN A 34 -18.88 5.78 2.20
C GLN A 34 -18.11 7.09 2.07
N ARG A 35 -18.70 8.07 1.40
CA ARG A 35 -18.14 9.42 1.24
C ARG A 35 -19.17 10.46 1.67
N PRO A 36 -19.40 10.64 2.99
CA PRO A 36 -20.47 11.51 3.50
C PRO A 36 -20.25 12.98 3.19
N LYS A 37 -19.01 13.42 2.98
CA LYS A 37 -18.62 14.78 2.59
C LYS A 37 -17.41 14.75 1.66
N SER A 38 -17.13 15.86 0.99
CA SER A 38 -15.89 16.01 0.21
C SER A 38 -14.67 15.78 1.10
N GLY A 39 -13.71 15.01 0.64
CA GLY A 39 -12.49 14.63 1.39
C GLY A 39 -12.69 13.56 2.47
N TRP A 40 -13.93 13.15 2.76
CA TRP A 40 -14.24 12.11 3.73
C TRP A 40 -14.30 10.73 3.06
N SER A 41 -13.75 9.73 3.74
CA SER A 41 -13.73 8.34 3.27
C SER A 41 -13.84 7.40 4.47
N GLU A 42 -14.97 6.71 4.59
CA GLU A 42 -15.30 5.88 5.75
C GLU A 42 -15.81 4.51 5.35
N GLN A 43 -15.64 3.54 6.24
CA GLN A 43 -16.30 2.23 6.18
C GLN A 43 -16.82 1.81 7.54
N ASP A 44 -18.00 1.19 7.56
CA ASP A 44 -18.48 0.47 8.74
C ASP A 44 -17.66 -0.81 8.91
N ALA A 45 -16.88 -0.88 10.00
CA ALA A 45 -15.99 -2.00 10.26
C ALA A 45 -16.74 -3.34 10.47
N GLN A 46 -18.03 -3.33 10.81
CA GLN A 46 -18.84 -4.54 10.87
C GLN A 46 -18.99 -5.21 9.49
N THR A 47 -18.94 -4.43 8.41
CA THR A 47 -19.00 -4.97 7.05
C THR A 47 -17.78 -5.82 6.69
N TRP A 48 -16.62 -5.58 7.33
CA TRP A 48 -15.40 -6.39 7.13
C TRP A 48 -15.58 -7.81 7.67
N LEU A 49 -16.27 -7.95 8.82
CA LEU A 49 -16.57 -9.24 9.44
C LEU A 49 -17.49 -10.07 8.53
N THR A 50 -18.56 -9.43 8.04
CA THR A 50 -19.48 -10.06 7.08
C THR A 50 -18.77 -10.44 5.78
N ALA A 51 -17.89 -9.57 5.27
CA ALA A 51 -17.11 -9.84 4.06
C ALA A 51 -16.12 -11.00 4.28
N CYS A 52 -15.53 -11.11 5.48
CA CYS A 52 -14.67 -12.24 5.84
C CYS A 52 -15.45 -13.56 5.78
N GLU A 53 -16.64 -13.63 6.40
CA GLU A 53 -17.50 -14.81 6.34
C GLU A 53 -17.88 -15.17 4.90
N GLN A 54 -18.27 -14.18 4.11
CA GLN A 54 -18.65 -14.38 2.70
C GLN A 54 -17.48 -14.88 1.86
N ALA A 55 -16.28 -14.29 2.05
CA ALA A 55 -15.11 -14.70 1.31
C ALA A 55 -14.64 -16.11 1.68
N VAL A 56 -14.62 -16.45 2.99
CA VAL A 56 -14.25 -17.80 3.45
C VAL A 56 -15.26 -18.83 2.95
N ALA A 57 -16.55 -18.58 3.10
CA ALA A 57 -17.60 -19.47 2.56
C ALA A 57 -17.53 -19.58 1.02
N GLY A 58 -17.09 -18.51 0.34
CA GLY A 58 -16.91 -18.45 -1.11
C GLY A 58 -15.80 -19.36 -1.64
N LEU A 59 -14.87 -19.84 -0.82
CA LEU A 59 -13.82 -20.79 -1.19
C LEU A 59 -14.40 -22.15 -1.63
N ARG A 60 -15.57 -22.54 -1.11
CA ARG A 60 -16.31 -23.75 -1.48
C ARG A 60 -15.45 -25.03 -1.47
N THR A 61 -14.58 -25.16 -0.48
CA THR A 61 -13.70 -26.31 -0.31
C THR A 61 -13.65 -26.71 1.17
N ASP A 62 -13.14 -27.90 1.45
CA ASP A 62 -12.93 -28.38 2.81
C ASP A 62 -11.80 -27.61 3.49
N LEU A 63 -12.10 -26.93 4.59
CA LEU A 63 -11.16 -26.13 5.36
C LEU A 63 -10.61 -26.85 6.60
N SER A 64 -11.03 -28.12 6.84
CA SER A 64 -10.62 -28.90 8.03
C SER A 64 -9.10 -29.11 8.16
N ALA A 65 -8.36 -28.98 7.07
CA ALA A 65 -6.91 -29.09 7.04
C ALA A 65 -6.16 -27.74 7.09
N VAL A 66 -6.85 -26.63 7.40
CA VAL A 66 -6.19 -25.31 7.59
C VAL A 66 -5.38 -25.34 8.88
N ARG A 67 -4.08 -25.05 8.78
CA ARG A 67 -3.10 -25.08 9.88
C ARG A 67 -2.84 -23.71 10.49
N ALA A 68 -2.94 -22.65 9.69
CA ALA A 68 -2.78 -21.28 10.16
C ALA A 68 -3.50 -20.28 9.25
N ILE A 69 -3.81 -19.10 9.81
CA ILE A 69 -4.42 -17.97 9.12
C ILE A 69 -3.45 -16.80 9.12
N GLY A 70 -3.27 -16.14 7.98
CA GLY A 70 -2.53 -14.90 7.86
C GLY A 70 -3.44 -13.75 7.47
N LEU A 71 -3.08 -12.55 7.89
CA LEU A 71 -3.83 -11.33 7.64
C LEU A 71 -3.00 -10.32 6.87
N ALA A 72 -3.60 -9.70 5.87
CA ALA A 72 -3.13 -8.49 5.25
C ALA A 72 -4.26 -7.45 5.25
N GLY A 73 -3.94 -6.17 5.21
CA GLY A 73 -4.98 -5.17 5.09
C GLY A 73 -4.48 -3.78 4.75
N HIS A 74 -5.41 -2.97 4.26
CA HIS A 74 -5.12 -1.56 3.99
C HIS A 74 -4.72 -0.84 5.27
N MET A 75 -3.66 -0.06 5.18
CA MET A 75 -3.02 0.61 6.30
C MET A 75 -3.80 1.85 6.78
N HIS A 76 -3.37 2.41 7.88
CA HIS A 76 -3.68 3.76 8.37
C HIS A 76 -5.11 3.99 8.89
N GLY A 77 -6.06 3.09 8.69
CA GLY A 77 -7.43 3.27 9.17
C GLY A 77 -7.50 3.50 10.68
N ALA A 78 -8.39 4.42 11.13
CA ALA A 78 -8.61 4.67 12.54
C ALA A 78 -9.92 4.03 13.01
N THR A 79 -9.83 2.85 13.63
CA THR A 79 -10.97 2.12 14.20
C THR A 79 -10.94 2.27 15.72
N LEU A 80 -11.83 3.12 16.26
CA LEU A 80 -11.92 3.42 17.69
C LEU A 80 -12.85 2.40 18.35
N ILE A 81 -12.35 1.68 19.36
CA ILE A 81 -13.02 0.55 20.00
C ILE A 81 -13.46 0.93 21.41
N GLY A 82 -14.72 0.65 21.70
CA GLY A 82 -15.32 0.84 23.03
C GLY A 82 -15.14 -0.36 23.97
N ALA A 83 -15.77 -0.29 25.14
CA ALA A 83 -15.67 -1.28 26.20
C ALA A 83 -16.27 -2.66 25.82
N ASP A 84 -17.19 -2.67 24.90
CA ASP A 84 -17.84 -3.90 24.36
C ASP A 84 -17.05 -4.57 23.22
N GLY A 85 -15.88 -3.99 22.87
CA GLY A 85 -15.06 -4.46 21.73
C GLY A 85 -15.60 -4.06 20.36
N CYS A 86 -16.65 -3.20 20.30
CA CYS A 86 -17.24 -2.73 19.07
C CYS A 86 -16.68 -1.37 18.63
N PRO A 87 -16.66 -1.08 17.32
CA PRO A 87 -16.32 0.24 16.82
C PRO A 87 -17.34 1.28 17.25
N LEU A 88 -16.87 2.39 17.79
CA LEU A 88 -17.71 3.51 18.25
C LEU A 88 -18.24 4.38 17.11
N ARG A 89 -17.63 4.27 15.93
CA ARG A 89 -17.99 5.00 14.73
C ARG A 89 -17.44 4.27 13.48
N PRO A 90 -17.87 4.63 12.24
CA PRO A 90 -17.23 4.15 11.03
C PRO A 90 -15.74 4.48 11.01
N CYS A 91 -14.92 3.54 10.54
CA CYS A 91 -13.49 3.74 10.41
C CYS A 91 -13.17 4.79 9.35
N MET A 92 -12.36 5.79 9.69
CA MET A 92 -11.79 6.72 8.72
C MET A 92 -10.62 6.05 7.99
N LEU A 93 -10.71 5.97 6.65
CA LEU A 93 -9.78 5.24 5.82
C LEU A 93 -8.50 6.03 5.50
N TRP A 94 -7.54 5.38 4.85
CA TRP A 94 -6.24 5.94 4.47
C TRP A 94 -6.32 7.15 3.52
N ASN A 95 -7.37 7.23 2.72
CA ASN A 95 -7.63 8.31 1.75
C ASN A 95 -8.61 9.37 2.28
N ASP A 96 -8.90 9.37 3.59
CA ASP A 96 -9.65 10.44 4.26
C ASP A 96 -8.74 11.61 4.54
N THR A 97 -9.14 12.81 4.12
CA THR A 97 -8.33 14.03 4.23
C THR A 97 -8.87 15.04 5.23
N ARG A 98 -9.92 14.67 6.01
CA ARG A 98 -10.56 15.60 6.97
C ARG A 98 -9.60 16.11 8.05
N ALA A 99 -8.58 15.32 8.41
CA ALA A 99 -7.61 15.63 9.45
C ALA A 99 -6.37 16.38 8.92
N SER A 100 -6.51 17.17 7.85
CA SER A 100 -5.38 17.88 7.24
C SER A 100 -4.76 18.92 8.19
N ASP A 101 -5.57 19.64 8.96
CA ASP A 101 -5.10 20.65 9.92
C ASP A 101 -4.37 19.97 11.08
N GLU A 102 -4.91 18.85 11.57
CA GLU A 102 -4.30 18.05 12.64
C GLU A 102 -2.95 17.49 12.19
N ALA A 103 -2.89 16.95 10.98
CA ALA A 103 -1.66 16.43 10.40
C ALA A 103 -0.59 17.52 10.30
N ALA A 104 -0.94 18.71 9.81
CA ALA A 104 -0.01 19.83 9.68
C ALA A 104 0.55 20.30 11.04
N ILE A 105 -0.26 20.26 12.11
CA ILE A 105 0.17 20.60 13.47
C ILE A 105 1.08 19.52 14.05
N MET A 106 0.79 18.25 13.77
CA MET A 106 1.55 17.11 14.30
C MET A 106 2.88 16.85 13.57
N ASP A 107 3.02 17.39 12.36
CA ASP A 107 4.18 17.16 11.50
C ASP A 107 5.35 18.06 11.89
N ASP A 108 6.08 17.68 12.91
CA ASP A 108 7.26 18.37 13.39
C ASP A 108 8.55 17.52 13.27
N ALA A 109 9.69 18.14 13.54
CA ALA A 109 11.00 17.49 13.43
C ALA A 109 11.11 16.22 14.32
N LEU A 110 10.49 16.22 15.51
CA LEU A 110 10.54 15.07 16.42
C LEU A 110 9.66 13.92 15.90
N ALA A 111 8.45 14.22 15.39
CA ALA A 111 7.59 13.21 14.79
C ALA A 111 8.27 12.55 13.58
N ARG A 112 8.83 13.37 12.68
CA ARG A 112 9.59 12.88 11.51
C ARG A 112 10.81 12.05 11.91
N GLN A 113 11.55 12.47 12.94
CA GLN A 113 12.71 11.72 13.45
C GLN A 113 12.34 10.35 13.99
N ILE A 114 11.25 10.26 14.78
CA ILE A 114 10.80 9.02 15.42
C ILE A 114 10.15 8.07 14.40
N THR A 115 9.25 8.59 13.58
CA THR A 115 8.47 7.77 12.64
C THR A 115 9.20 7.51 11.33
N GLY A 116 10.14 8.38 10.95
CA GLY A 116 10.80 8.37 9.64
C GLY A 116 9.91 8.88 8.50
N ASN A 117 8.79 9.53 8.82
CA ASN A 117 7.79 9.94 7.84
C ASN A 117 7.26 11.33 8.13
N ILE A 118 6.76 12.00 7.09
CA ILE A 118 5.83 13.12 7.23
C ILE A 118 4.54 12.60 7.89
N VAL A 119 3.90 13.40 8.72
CA VAL A 119 2.58 13.07 9.28
C VAL A 119 1.51 13.45 8.26
N PHE A 120 0.97 12.46 7.55
CA PHE A 120 -0.05 12.69 6.54
C PHE A 120 -1.47 12.63 7.10
N PRO A 121 -2.44 13.39 6.53
CA PRO A 121 -3.85 13.34 6.96
C PRO A 121 -4.44 11.93 6.95
N GLY A 122 -4.02 11.12 6.02
CA GLY A 122 -4.44 9.73 5.87
C GLY A 122 -3.90 8.78 6.94
N PHE A 123 -2.93 9.16 7.78
CA PHE A 123 -2.40 8.33 8.84
C PHE A 123 -3.34 8.28 10.06
N THR A 124 -3.11 7.35 10.98
CA THR A 124 -4.04 7.08 12.08
C THR A 124 -4.08 8.19 13.12
N ALA A 125 -2.91 8.70 13.53
CA ALA A 125 -2.80 9.68 14.61
C ALA A 125 -3.53 11.01 14.32
N PRO A 126 -3.42 11.64 13.15
CA PRO A 126 -4.20 12.84 12.84
C PRO A 126 -5.71 12.63 12.88
N LYS A 127 -6.19 11.47 12.44
CA LYS A 127 -7.62 11.13 12.50
C LYS A 127 -8.10 10.96 13.94
N ALA A 128 -7.30 10.35 14.80
CA ALA A 128 -7.57 10.24 16.23
C ALA A 128 -7.62 11.64 16.87
N GLU A 129 -6.69 12.54 16.51
CA GLU A 129 -6.70 13.94 16.95
C GLU A 129 -7.95 14.69 16.49
N TRP A 130 -8.37 14.44 15.24
CA TRP A 130 -9.62 15.00 14.73
C TRP A 130 -10.82 14.53 15.57
N VAL A 131 -10.91 13.25 15.93
CA VAL A 131 -11.98 12.72 16.79
C VAL A 131 -11.93 13.35 18.18
N LEU A 132 -10.75 13.48 18.78
CA LEU A 132 -10.57 14.16 20.07
C LEU A 132 -11.19 15.57 20.05
N LYS A 133 -10.97 16.32 18.97
CA LYS A 133 -11.46 17.72 18.85
C LYS A 133 -12.93 17.83 18.49
N HIS A 134 -13.39 16.98 17.56
CA HIS A 134 -14.71 17.14 16.93
C HIS A 134 -15.77 16.17 17.45
N GLU A 135 -15.38 15.05 18.06
CA GLU A 135 -16.28 14.03 18.61
C GLU A 135 -15.84 13.63 20.06
N PRO A 136 -15.80 14.60 21.01
CA PRO A 136 -15.23 14.35 22.35
C PRO A 136 -15.96 13.24 23.13
N ASN A 137 -17.24 13.02 22.85
CA ASN A 137 -17.99 11.92 23.49
C ASN A 137 -17.57 10.54 22.95
N THR A 138 -17.25 10.44 21.67
CA THR A 138 -16.69 9.23 21.06
C THR A 138 -15.29 8.98 21.61
N TRP A 139 -14.46 10.03 21.70
CA TRP A 139 -13.13 9.95 22.25
C TRP A 139 -13.12 9.46 23.69
N ALA A 140 -13.98 10.01 24.54
CA ALA A 140 -14.07 9.65 25.97
C ALA A 140 -14.47 8.17 26.20
N GLN A 141 -15.09 7.52 25.22
CA GLN A 141 -15.47 6.11 25.26
C GLN A 141 -14.44 5.19 24.60
N THR A 142 -13.43 5.75 23.94
CA THR A 142 -12.41 4.98 23.22
C THR A 142 -11.47 4.33 24.22
N LEU A 143 -11.43 3.02 24.24
CA LEU A 143 -10.48 2.24 25.03
C LEU A 143 -9.28 1.78 24.22
N ARG A 144 -9.45 1.54 22.92
CA ARG A 144 -8.38 1.10 22.03
C ARG A 144 -8.54 1.73 20.64
N ILE A 145 -7.42 1.87 19.95
CA ILE A 145 -7.37 2.31 18.56
C ILE A 145 -6.69 1.21 17.75
N LEU A 146 -7.43 0.64 16.80
CA LEU A 146 -6.97 -0.48 15.99
C LEU A 146 -6.91 -0.09 14.51
N LEU A 147 -5.98 -0.69 13.79
CA LEU A 147 -5.98 -0.67 12.33
C LEU A 147 -7.06 -1.62 11.77
N PRO A 148 -7.49 -1.48 10.52
CA PRO A 148 -8.59 -2.28 9.97
C PRO A 148 -8.41 -3.79 10.10
N LYS A 149 -7.24 -4.34 9.69
CA LYS A 149 -6.98 -5.76 9.84
C LYS A 149 -6.85 -6.20 11.29
N ASP A 150 -6.44 -5.30 12.19
CA ASP A 150 -6.31 -5.61 13.62
C ASP A 150 -7.67 -5.68 14.30
N TYR A 151 -8.67 -4.92 13.80
CA TYR A 151 -10.05 -5.11 14.22
C TYR A 151 -10.62 -6.46 13.71
N LEU A 152 -10.32 -6.84 12.47
CA LEU A 152 -10.67 -8.18 11.97
C LEU A 152 -10.01 -9.26 12.84
N ARG A 153 -8.75 -9.10 13.23
CA ARG A 153 -8.04 -9.97 14.17
C ARG A 153 -8.74 -10.06 15.53
N LEU A 154 -9.10 -8.89 16.09
CA LEU A 154 -9.82 -8.85 17.38
C LEU A 154 -11.09 -9.69 17.31
N TRP A 155 -11.83 -9.61 16.23
CA TRP A 155 -13.01 -10.46 16.03
C TRP A 155 -12.67 -11.94 15.91
N LEU A 156 -11.62 -12.29 15.16
CA LEU A 156 -11.18 -13.68 14.98
C LEU A 156 -10.68 -14.30 16.28
N THR A 157 -9.94 -13.55 17.10
CA THR A 157 -9.13 -14.11 18.20
C THR A 157 -9.53 -13.63 19.60
N GLY A 158 -10.21 -12.49 19.71
CA GLY A 158 -10.43 -11.80 20.98
C GLY A 158 -9.25 -10.97 21.47
N GLU A 159 -8.12 -10.97 20.76
CA GLU A 159 -6.89 -10.30 21.16
C GLU A 159 -6.61 -9.05 20.30
N ALA A 160 -6.28 -7.94 20.98
CA ALA A 160 -5.86 -6.70 20.33
C ALA A 160 -4.35 -6.75 20.06
N VAL A 161 -3.99 -7.08 18.85
CA VAL A 161 -2.60 -7.22 18.38
C VAL A 161 -2.43 -6.53 17.04
N SER A 162 -1.28 -5.91 16.83
CA SER A 162 -0.84 -5.34 15.54
C SER A 162 0.53 -5.88 15.16
N ASP A 163 0.84 -5.83 13.87
CA ASP A 163 2.19 -6.11 13.41
C ASP A 163 3.00 -4.82 13.16
N MET A 164 4.33 -4.97 13.08
CA MET A 164 5.25 -3.85 12.93
C MET A 164 5.03 -3.06 11.65
N SER A 165 4.70 -3.73 10.53
CA SER A 165 4.61 -3.07 9.22
C SER A 165 3.39 -2.15 9.12
N ASP A 166 2.26 -2.59 9.64
CA ASP A 166 1.03 -1.80 9.65
C ASP A 166 1.07 -0.72 10.74
N ALA A 167 1.57 -1.06 11.95
CA ALA A 167 1.73 -0.11 13.04
C ALA A 167 2.64 1.08 12.67
N ALA A 168 3.64 0.88 11.80
CA ALA A 168 4.51 1.96 11.31
C ALA A 168 3.74 3.07 10.57
N GLY A 169 2.58 2.75 9.98
CA GLY A 169 1.71 3.72 9.32
C GLY A 169 0.79 4.51 10.24
N THR A 170 0.91 4.38 11.56
CA THR A 170 0.03 5.07 12.52
C THR A 170 0.46 6.50 12.87
N SER A 171 1.72 6.86 12.70
CA SER A 171 2.43 8.01 13.27
C SER A 171 2.64 7.94 14.78
N TRP A 172 2.52 6.77 15.41
CA TRP A 172 2.84 6.54 16.82
C TRP A 172 3.99 5.55 17.03
N LEU A 173 4.36 4.78 16.01
CA LEU A 173 5.48 3.85 16.12
C LEU A 173 6.83 4.58 16.01
N ASN A 174 7.76 4.24 16.88
CA ASN A 174 9.18 4.47 16.63
C ASN A 174 9.66 3.42 15.63
N THR A 175 9.62 3.78 14.35
CA THR A 175 9.85 2.84 13.24
C THR A 175 11.25 2.22 13.28
N GLY A 176 12.26 3.01 13.70
CA GLY A 176 13.63 2.50 13.84
C GLY A 176 13.79 1.53 15.01
N ALA A 177 13.07 1.75 16.12
CA ALA A 177 13.09 0.88 17.31
C ALA A 177 12.06 -0.27 17.24
N ARG A 178 11.15 -0.25 16.27
CA ARG A 178 10.05 -1.24 16.11
C ARG A 178 9.18 -1.35 17.37
N ASP A 179 8.85 -0.21 18.00
CA ASP A 179 8.03 -0.17 19.22
C ASP A 179 7.22 1.13 19.29
N TRP A 180 6.14 1.12 20.08
CA TRP A 180 5.33 2.31 20.30
C TRP A 180 6.16 3.44 20.92
N SER A 181 5.95 4.66 20.47
CA SER A 181 6.58 5.85 21.01
C SER A 181 5.72 6.48 22.11
N ASP A 182 6.09 6.28 23.37
CA ASP A 182 5.39 6.89 24.50
C ASP A 182 5.34 8.42 24.40
N VAL A 183 6.36 9.03 23.79
CA VAL A 183 6.41 10.49 23.57
C VAL A 183 5.35 10.95 22.57
N LEU A 184 5.16 10.22 21.46
CA LEU A 184 4.13 10.58 20.47
C LEU A 184 2.73 10.28 20.98
N LEU A 185 2.54 9.16 21.68
CA LEU A 185 1.26 8.83 22.31
C LEU A 185 0.84 9.89 23.34
N ALA A 186 1.75 10.32 24.21
CA ALA A 186 1.47 11.29 25.26
C ALA A 186 1.01 12.67 24.72
N ARG A 187 1.39 13.04 23.48
CA ARG A 187 0.93 14.29 22.86
C ARG A 187 -0.59 14.37 22.69
N GLN A 188 -1.23 13.20 22.57
CA GLN A 188 -2.68 13.08 22.43
C GLN A 188 -3.37 12.55 23.69
N GLY A 189 -2.65 12.52 24.84
CA GLY A 189 -3.15 11.93 26.08
C GLY A 189 -3.32 10.42 26.04
N LEU A 190 -2.70 9.74 25.05
CA LEU A 190 -2.72 8.30 24.90
C LEU A 190 -1.58 7.64 25.68
N THR A 191 -1.77 6.38 26.01
CA THR A 191 -0.79 5.49 26.63
C THR A 191 -0.74 4.17 25.85
N ARG A 192 0.18 3.30 26.18
CA ARG A 192 0.26 1.95 25.59
C ARG A 192 -1.00 1.11 25.80
N ASP A 193 -1.81 1.41 26.83
CA ASP A 193 -3.08 0.71 27.07
C ASP A 193 -4.11 0.96 25.97
N HIS A 194 -3.99 2.07 25.22
CA HIS A 194 -4.85 2.38 24.08
C HIS A 194 -4.36 1.68 22.79
N MET A 195 -3.15 1.16 22.80
CA MET A 195 -2.53 0.53 21.63
C MET A 195 -2.63 -1.00 21.70
N PRO A 196 -2.71 -1.69 20.54
CA PRO A 196 -2.59 -3.14 20.50
C PRO A 196 -1.15 -3.56 20.87
N ARG A 197 -1.00 -4.79 21.36
CA ARG A 197 0.31 -5.43 21.52
C ARG A 197 0.98 -5.62 20.16
N LEU A 198 2.27 -5.33 20.05
CA LEU A 198 3.03 -5.54 18.83
C LEU A 198 3.63 -6.95 18.74
N VAL A 199 3.64 -7.48 17.53
CA VAL A 199 4.31 -8.74 17.15
C VAL A 199 4.97 -8.58 15.79
N GLU A 200 5.91 -9.48 15.46
CA GLU A 200 6.39 -9.60 14.08
C GLU A 200 5.31 -10.21 13.17
N GLY A 201 5.34 -9.87 11.87
CA GLY A 201 4.34 -10.36 10.93
C GLY A 201 4.25 -11.89 10.84
N SER A 202 5.38 -12.57 11.04
CA SER A 202 5.51 -14.02 11.00
C SER A 202 5.29 -14.74 12.34
N GLU A 203 5.09 -14.01 13.45
CA GLU A 203 4.82 -14.62 14.76
C GLU A 203 3.34 -14.99 14.89
N VAL A 204 3.04 -15.97 15.74
CA VAL A 204 1.66 -16.25 16.15
C VAL A 204 1.16 -15.11 17.03
N SER A 205 0.16 -14.37 16.56
CA SER A 205 -0.45 -13.28 17.33
C SER A 205 -1.42 -13.79 18.40
N ALA A 206 -2.24 -14.77 18.06
CA ALA A 206 -3.22 -15.40 18.93
C ALA A 206 -3.81 -16.65 18.24
N GLN A 207 -4.79 -17.29 18.88
CA GLN A 207 -5.53 -18.44 18.31
C GLN A 207 -6.95 -18.03 17.94
N LEU A 208 -7.49 -18.66 16.90
CA LEU A 208 -8.87 -18.50 16.48
C LEU A 208 -9.81 -18.96 17.61
N ARG A 209 -10.80 -18.12 17.95
CA ARG A 209 -11.83 -18.44 18.97
C ARG A 209 -12.73 -19.56 18.47
N ASP A 210 -13.17 -20.44 19.36
CA ASP A 210 -14.00 -21.59 19.03
C ASP A 210 -15.29 -21.19 18.30
N GLU A 211 -15.97 -20.14 18.76
CA GLU A 211 -17.21 -19.66 18.15
C GLU A 211 -17.02 -19.14 16.70
N ILE A 212 -15.85 -18.56 16.41
CA ILE A 212 -15.51 -18.09 15.06
C ILE A 212 -15.03 -19.26 14.19
N ALA A 213 -14.31 -20.22 14.78
CA ALA A 213 -13.92 -21.44 14.10
C ALA A 213 -15.15 -22.22 13.62
N ASP A 214 -16.14 -22.42 14.50
CA ASP A 214 -17.40 -23.08 14.14
C ASP A 214 -18.19 -22.31 13.07
N ARG A 215 -18.15 -20.98 13.10
CA ARG A 215 -18.84 -20.09 12.15
C ARG A 215 -18.20 -20.08 10.76
N LEU A 216 -16.89 -20.28 10.68
CA LEU A 216 -16.10 -20.28 9.44
C LEU A 216 -15.79 -21.71 8.93
N ASP A 217 -16.26 -22.74 9.57
CA ASP A 217 -15.91 -24.15 9.29
C ASP A 217 -14.39 -24.40 9.31
N LEU A 218 -13.68 -23.75 10.23
CA LEU A 218 -12.24 -23.86 10.43
C LEU A 218 -11.91 -24.69 11.68
N PRO A 219 -10.73 -25.31 11.77
CA PRO A 219 -10.29 -26.00 12.99
C PRO A 219 -10.21 -25.03 14.17
N ARG A 220 -10.69 -25.47 15.34
CA ARG A 220 -10.59 -24.68 16.58
C ARG A 220 -9.15 -24.52 17.01
N GLY A 221 -8.83 -23.36 17.57
CA GLY A 221 -7.48 -23.05 18.02
C GLY A 221 -6.46 -22.85 16.88
N THR A 222 -6.91 -22.69 15.64
CA THR A 222 -6.01 -22.37 14.50
C THR A 222 -5.22 -21.12 14.79
N PRO A 223 -3.87 -21.14 14.71
CA PRO A 223 -3.03 -19.97 14.95
C PRO A 223 -3.28 -18.89 13.88
N VAL A 224 -3.30 -17.63 14.34
CA VAL A 224 -3.41 -16.45 13.50
C VAL A 224 -2.08 -15.72 13.54
N ALA A 225 -1.43 -15.53 12.38
CA ALA A 225 -0.15 -14.85 12.25
C ALA A 225 -0.25 -13.34 12.55
N GLY A 226 0.85 -12.68 12.84
CA GLY A 226 0.95 -11.23 12.99
C GLY A 226 0.41 -10.47 11.76
N GLY A 227 0.66 -11.00 10.57
CA GLY A 227 0.16 -10.40 9.34
C GLY A 227 0.98 -9.19 8.90
N ALA A 228 0.42 -8.38 7.99
CA ALA A 228 1.12 -7.20 7.48
C ALA A 228 0.17 -6.14 6.91
N GLY A 229 0.63 -4.90 6.82
CA GLY A 229 0.05 -3.91 5.92
C GLY A 229 0.14 -4.37 4.46
N ASP A 230 -0.78 -3.92 3.63
CA ASP A 230 -0.98 -4.41 2.25
C ASP A 230 0.29 -4.44 1.37
N ASN A 231 1.10 -3.37 1.43
CA ASN A 231 2.34 -3.29 0.64
C ASN A 231 3.43 -4.25 1.15
N ALA A 232 3.60 -4.39 2.46
CA ALA A 232 4.53 -5.35 3.04
C ALA A 232 4.08 -6.79 2.79
N ALA A 233 2.76 -7.06 2.86
CA ALA A 233 2.19 -8.34 2.48
C ALA A 233 2.39 -8.63 0.98
N ALA A 234 2.23 -7.62 0.10
CA ALA A 234 2.51 -7.78 -1.33
C ALA A 234 3.99 -8.11 -1.59
N ALA A 235 4.91 -7.52 -0.84
CA ALA A 235 6.33 -7.87 -0.91
C ALA A 235 6.57 -9.32 -0.48
N MET A 236 5.95 -9.77 0.60
CA MET A 236 5.98 -11.17 1.03
C MET A 236 5.45 -12.11 -0.06
N GLY A 237 4.31 -11.77 -0.67
CA GLY A 237 3.67 -12.59 -1.70
C GLY A 237 4.42 -12.64 -3.02
N THR A 238 5.13 -11.59 -3.38
CA THR A 238 5.94 -11.54 -4.60
C THR A 238 7.38 -12.01 -4.41
N GLY A 239 7.82 -12.16 -3.15
CA GLY A 239 9.20 -12.52 -2.81
C GLY A 239 10.18 -11.35 -2.90
N ALA A 240 9.70 -10.11 -2.89
CA ALA A 240 10.54 -8.90 -2.85
C ALA A 240 10.94 -8.55 -1.42
N VAL A 241 11.53 -9.49 -0.68
CA VAL A 241 11.79 -9.38 0.77
C VAL A 241 13.24 -9.11 1.14
N ALA A 242 14.18 -9.46 0.27
CA ALA A 242 15.60 -9.17 0.54
C ALA A 242 15.93 -7.71 0.26
N PRO A 243 16.90 -7.11 0.99
CA PRO A 243 17.36 -5.75 0.72
C PRO A 243 17.70 -5.53 -0.75
N GLY A 244 17.27 -4.42 -1.32
CA GLY A 244 17.46 -4.09 -2.74
C GLY A 244 16.45 -4.72 -3.70
N GLN A 245 15.62 -5.62 -3.22
CA GLN A 245 14.49 -6.17 -4.00
C GLN A 245 13.24 -5.32 -3.79
N GLY A 246 12.48 -5.15 -4.86
CA GLY A 246 11.28 -4.33 -4.81
C GLY A 246 10.35 -4.57 -5.97
N PHE A 247 9.35 -3.71 -6.09
CA PHE A 247 8.41 -3.74 -7.20
C PHE A 247 7.94 -2.33 -7.60
N VAL A 248 7.58 -2.17 -8.87
CA VAL A 248 6.73 -1.09 -9.34
C VAL A 248 5.30 -1.63 -9.41
N SER A 249 4.37 -0.97 -8.72
CA SER A 249 2.94 -1.29 -8.77
C SER A 249 2.24 -0.26 -9.64
N LEU A 250 1.60 -0.71 -10.72
CA LEU A 250 0.83 0.10 -11.65
C LEU A 250 -0.66 -0.13 -11.41
N GLY A 251 -1.16 0.37 -10.29
CA GLY A 251 -2.58 0.43 -9.95
C GLY A 251 -3.18 1.80 -10.29
N THR A 252 -4.36 2.14 -9.72
CA THR A 252 -4.96 3.49 -9.79
C THR A 252 -3.93 4.54 -9.38
N SER A 253 -3.29 4.36 -8.22
CA SER A 253 -2.03 5.00 -7.82
C SER A 253 -0.84 4.11 -8.19
N GLY A 254 0.38 4.69 -8.19
CA GLY A 254 1.63 3.98 -8.40
C GLY A 254 2.46 3.90 -7.14
N VAL A 255 3.21 2.80 -6.97
CA VAL A 255 4.16 2.65 -5.87
C VAL A 255 5.47 2.08 -6.41
N LEU A 256 6.58 2.70 -6.04
CA LEU A 256 7.90 2.08 -6.11
C LEU A 256 8.28 1.65 -4.70
N PHE A 257 8.24 0.35 -4.44
CA PHE A 257 8.55 -0.28 -3.16
C PHE A 257 9.93 -0.92 -3.21
N VAL A 258 10.72 -0.78 -2.15
CA VAL A 258 12.02 -1.45 -2.02
C VAL A 258 12.25 -1.89 -0.57
N SER A 259 12.64 -3.15 -0.37
CA SER A 259 13.05 -3.69 0.93
C SER A 259 14.45 -3.19 1.30
N SER A 260 14.66 -2.90 2.58
CA SER A 260 15.90 -2.33 3.12
C SER A 260 16.33 -3.05 4.40
N ALA A 261 17.62 -3.26 4.58
CA ALA A 261 18.19 -3.85 5.79
C ALA A 261 18.30 -2.85 6.96
N ALA A 262 18.02 -1.58 6.73
CA ALA A 262 18.20 -0.54 7.74
C ALA A 262 17.09 0.51 7.67
N PHE A 263 16.84 1.16 8.81
CA PHE A 263 15.97 2.33 8.89
C PHE A 263 16.72 3.55 8.34
N GLN A 264 16.40 3.98 7.13
CA GLN A 264 17.06 5.08 6.39
C GLN A 264 16.01 6.07 5.85
N PRO A 265 15.30 6.80 6.73
CA PRO A 265 14.21 7.68 6.29
C PRO A 265 14.71 8.93 5.56
N ASP A 266 13.91 9.41 4.61
CA ASP A 266 14.04 10.74 4.02
C ASP A 266 12.65 11.42 3.92
N PRO A 267 12.17 12.02 5.02
CA PRO A 267 10.88 12.70 5.00
C PRO A 267 10.86 13.95 4.09
N GLU A 268 12.00 14.54 3.75
CA GLU A 268 12.05 15.76 2.93
C GLU A 268 11.60 15.50 1.48
N THR A 269 11.78 14.27 0.99
CA THR A 269 11.31 13.85 -0.33
C THR A 269 9.99 13.08 -0.28
N ALA A 270 9.31 13.09 0.87
CA ALA A 270 8.07 12.33 1.11
C ALA A 270 8.20 10.82 0.78
N VAL A 271 9.39 10.27 0.91
CA VAL A 271 9.60 8.81 0.89
C VAL A 271 9.02 8.23 2.16
N HIS A 272 8.13 7.26 2.03
CA HIS A 272 7.67 6.49 3.18
C HIS A 272 8.73 5.48 3.60
N THR A 273 8.99 5.40 4.90
CA THR A 273 9.88 4.39 5.50
C THR A 273 9.13 3.69 6.62
N PHE A 274 8.85 2.40 6.44
CA PHE A 274 8.08 1.58 7.39
C PHE A 274 8.85 0.32 7.77
N CYS A 275 8.46 -0.34 8.86
CA CYS A 275 8.88 -1.70 9.14
C CYS A 275 8.38 -2.64 8.04
N HIS A 276 9.15 -3.65 7.69
CA HIS A 276 8.70 -4.73 6.82
C HIS A 276 7.98 -5.83 7.65
N ALA A 277 7.24 -6.72 6.97
CA ALA A 277 6.66 -7.91 7.58
C ALA A 277 7.71 -8.97 7.96
N VAL A 278 8.91 -8.87 7.38
CA VAL A 278 10.09 -9.67 7.76
C VAL A 278 10.72 -9.03 8.99
N PRO A 279 11.06 -9.82 10.04
CA PRO A 279 11.74 -9.30 11.23
C PRO A 279 13.03 -8.54 10.87
N ASP A 280 13.36 -7.53 11.66
CA ASP A 280 14.58 -6.70 11.55
C ASP A 280 14.82 -6.11 10.15
N THR A 281 13.75 -5.91 9.39
CA THR A 281 13.78 -5.38 8.03
C THR A 281 12.83 -4.20 7.91
N TRP A 282 13.17 -3.26 7.04
CA TRP A 282 12.34 -2.09 6.70
C TRP A 282 12.01 -2.10 5.22
N HIS A 283 11.15 -1.20 4.81
CA HIS A 283 10.93 -0.92 3.39
C HIS A 283 10.73 0.56 3.18
N GLN A 284 11.01 1.00 1.98
CA GLN A 284 10.76 2.35 1.54
C GLN A 284 9.83 2.37 0.34
N MET A 285 9.02 3.44 0.24
CA MET A 285 8.11 3.64 -0.87
C MET A 285 8.15 5.05 -1.40
N GLY A 286 8.29 5.18 -2.73
CA GLY A 286 7.87 6.34 -3.47
C GLY A 286 6.42 6.13 -3.91
N VAL A 287 5.53 7.07 -3.58
CA VAL A 287 4.10 6.99 -3.89
C VAL A 287 3.71 8.02 -4.93
N ILE A 288 3.03 7.57 -5.97
CA ILE A 288 2.51 8.33 -7.10
C ILE A 288 0.98 8.32 -7.00
N LEU A 289 0.35 9.49 -6.90
CA LEU A 289 -1.09 9.57 -6.60
C LEU A 289 -1.99 9.20 -7.79
N ALA A 290 -1.54 9.39 -9.03
CA ALA A 290 -2.29 9.07 -10.24
C ALA A 290 -1.42 8.32 -11.26
N CYS A 291 -1.54 6.99 -11.29
CA CYS A 291 -0.82 6.10 -12.23
C CYS A 291 -1.76 5.65 -13.36
N THR A 292 -2.47 4.52 -13.22
CA THR A 292 -3.46 4.12 -14.24
C THR A 292 -4.65 5.05 -14.27
N ASP A 293 -4.97 5.76 -13.18
CA ASP A 293 -6.00 6.82 -13.16
C ASP A 293 -5.71 7.92 -14.19
N SER A 294 -4.45 8.29 -14.38
CA SER A 294 -4.04 9.25 -15.42
C SER A 294 -4.36 8.73 -16.82
N LEU A 295 -4.17 7.44 -17.07
CA LEU A 295 -4.51 6.80 -18.33
C LEU A 295 -6.03 6.69 -18.52
N GLU A 296 -6.77 6.35 -17.47
CA GLU A 296 -8.24 6.34 -17.48
C GLU A 296 -8.82 7.73 -17.72
N TRP A 297 -8.21 8.77 -17.11
CA TRP A 297 -8.56 10.16 -17.39
C TRP A 297 -8.36 10.50 -18.87
N ALA A 298 -7.22 10.15 -19.47
CA ALA A 298 -6.95 10.37 -20.88
C ALA A 298 -7.94 9.58 -21.78
N ALA A 299 -8.28 8.36 -21.39
CA ALA A 299 -9.26 7.53 -22.10
C ALA A 299 -10.65 8.21 -22.14
N ARG A 300 -11.11 8.73 -20.99
CA ARG A 300 -12.38 9.50 -20.92
C ARG A 300 -12.33 10.78 -21.76
N LEU A 301 -11.20 11.50 -21.75
CA LEU A 301 -11.03 12.75 -22.48
C LEU A 301 -11.01 12.54 -24.00
N THR A 302 -10.37 11.48 -24.47
CA THR A 302 -10.20 11.18 -25.89
C THR A 302 -11.32 10.32 -26.49
N GLY A 303 -12.14 9.69 -25.64
CA GLY A 303 -13.13 8.70 -26.06
C GLY A 303 -12.52 7.38 -26.60
N GLN A 304 -11.24 7.15 -26.31
CA GLN A 304 -10.52 5.91 -26.67
C GLN A 304 -10.36 5.02 -25.43
N ASP A 305 -10.16 3.73 -25.65
CA ASP A 305 -9.83 2.81 -24.55
C ASP A 305 -8.33 2.85 -24.18
N ALA A 306 -8.02 2.41 -22.98
CA ALA A 306 -6.66 2.41 -22.46
C ALA A 306 -5.71 1.55 -23.29
N ALA A 307 -6.18 0.41 -23.85
CA ALA A 307 -5.37 -0.48 -24.69
C ALA A 307 -4.93 0.23 -25.97
N THR A 308 -5.86 0.98 -26.59
CA THR A 308 -5.57 1.80 -27.77
C THR A 308 -4.54 2.89 -27.44
N LEU A 309 -4.71 3.61 -26.33
CA LEU A 309 -3.79 4.68 -25.93
C LEU A 309 -2.39 4.19 -25.55
N THR A 310 -2.27 2.96 -25.05
CA THR A 310 -0.98 2.35 -24.67
C THR A 310 -0.32 1.54 -25.79
N GLY A 311 -0.95 1.45 -26.95
CA GLY A 311 -0.42 0.72 -28.10
C GLY A 311 0.76 1.40 -28.79
N GLY A 312 1.43 0.65 -29.66
CA GLY A 312 2.53 1.13 -30.49
C GLY A 312 3.92 0.85 -29.93
N ASP A 313 4.94 1.16 -30.73
CA ASP A 313 6.34 0.92 -30.39
C ASP A 313 6.89 2.02 -29.48
N LEU A 314 7.88 1.66 -28.65
CA LEU A 314 8.65 2.62 -27.88
C LEU A 314 9.44 3.55 -28.83
N ARG A 315 9.39 4.85 -28.56
CA ARG A 315 10.09 5.91 -29.33
C ARG A 315 10.66 6.92 -28.35
N PRO A 316 11.57 7.83 -28.75
CA PRO A 316 11.99 8.96 -27.93
C PRO A 316 10.79 9.78 -27.41
N PRO A 317 10.84 10.34 -26.19
CA PRO A 317 9.74 11.12 -25.64
C PRO A 317 9.26 12.22 -26.59
N GLY A 318 7.93 12.38 -26.62
CA GLY A 318 7.29 13.35 -27.51
C GLY A 318 7.50 14.81 -27.09
N ARG A 319 6.98 15.73 -27.92
CA ARG A 319 6.94 17.16 -27.56
C ARG A 319 5.89 17.45 -26.49
N PRO A 320 4.65 16.88 -26.55
CA PRO A 320 3.70 17.01 -25.47
C PRO A 320 4.27 16.41 -24.19
N LEU A 321 4.09 17.11 -23.08
CA LEU A 321 4.55 16.73 -21.76
C LEU A 321 3.36 16.76 -20.80
N PHE A 322 3.14 15.68 -20.06
CA PHE A 322 2.08 15.60 -19.09
C PHE A 322 2.63 15.41 -17.66
N LEU A 323 2.22 16.27 -16.74
CA LEU A 323 2.45 16.12 -15.31
C LEU A 323 1.22 15.43 -14.73
N PRO A 324 1.32 14.18 -14.24
CA PRO A 324 0.17 13.36 -13.85
C PRO A 324 -0.42 13.70 -12.48
N TYR A 325 -0.32 14.92 -12.03
CA TYR A 325 -0.65 15.38 -10.68
C TYR A 325 -2.14 15.71 -10.52
N LEU A 326 -3.03 14.83 -11.01
CA LEU A 326 -4.48 15.06 -11.08
C LEU A 326 -5.12 15.35 -9.72
N GLY A 327 -4.59 14.78 -8.65
CA GLY A 327 -5.04 14.96 -7.27
C GLY A 327 -3.95 15.45 -6.32
N GLY A 328 -2.98 16.21 -6.80
CA GLY A 328 -1.73 16.48 -6.09
C GLY A 328 -0.65 15.45 -6.38
N GLU A 329 0.51 15.54 -5.73
CA GLU A 329 1.56 14.52 -5.82
C GLU A 329 2.27 14.33 -4.48
N ARG A 330 2.65 13.06 -4.19
CA ARG A 330 3.34 12.67 -2.98
C ARG A 330 4.85 12.75 -3.17
N THR A 331 5.46 11.73 -3.68
CA THR A 331 6.93 11.64 -3.84
C THR A 331 7.38 12.23 -5.18
N PRO A 332 8.33 13.15 -5.21
CA PRO A 332 9.10 13.71 -4.08
C PRO A 332 8.54 15.04 -3.55
N HIS A 333 7.40 15.51 -4.02
CA HIS A 333 6.95 16.88 -3.89
C HIS A 333 6.18 17.18 -2.60
N ASN A 334 5.42 16.20 -2.08
CA ASN A 334 4.44 16.40 -1.01
C ASN A 334 3.56 17.65 -1.24
N ASP A 335 3.02 17.77 -2.44
CA ASP A 335 2.26 18.93 -2.88
C ASP A 335 0.81 18.53 -3.19
N ALA A 336 -0.11 18.84 -2.25
CA ALA A 336 -1.53 18.55 -2.39
C ALA A 336 -2.25 19.51 -3.35
N GLU A 337 -1.67 20.68 -3.65
CA GLU A 337 -2.28 21.74 -4.43
C GLU A 337 -1.92 21.68 -5.92
N VAL A 338 -0.80 21.05 -6.27
CA VAL A 338 -0.43 20.91 -7.69
C VAL A 338 -1.48 20.10 -8.46
N ARG A 339 -1.69 20.44 -9.72
CA ARG A 339 -2.68 19.77 -10.58
C ARG A 339 -2.07 19.27 -11.87
N GLY A 340 -2.75 18.26 -12.46
CA GLY A 340 -2.36 17.70 -13.75
C GLY A 340 -2.23 18.79 -14.81
N THR A 341 -1.11 18.77 -15.54
CA THR A 341 -0.80 19.82 -16.53
C THR A 341 -0.31 19.20 -17.82
N LEU A 342 -0.83 19.68 -18.93
CA LEU A 342 -0.42 19.28 -20.29
C LEU A 342 0.28 20.48 -20.97
N LEU A 343 1.52 20.27 -21.40
CA LEU A 343 2.37 21.29 -22.04
C LEU A 343 2.78 20.86 -23.43
N GLY A 344 3.16 21.82 -24.28
CA GLY A 344 3.76 21.55 -25.59
C GLY A 344 2.82 20.95 -26.63
N ILE A 345 1.49 21.10 -26.47
CA ILE A 345 0.51 20.69 -27.49
C ILE A 345 0.63 21.56 -28.73
N GLU A 346 0.39 20.95 -29.90
CA GLU A 346 0.42 21.59 -31.21
C GLU A 346 -0.70 21.05 -32.10
N HIS A 347 -0.88 21.62 -33.28
CA HIS A 347 -1.96 21.23 -34.19
C HIS A 347 -1.96 19.73 -34.57
N ALA A 348 -0.80 19.08 -34.55
CA ALA A 348 -0.64 17.67 -34.84
C ALA A 348 -0.82 16.75 -33.60
N THR A 349 -1.07 17.30 -32.42
CA THR A 349 -1.26 16.50 -31.21
C THR A 349 -2.62 15.79 -31.28
N ASP A 350 -2.58 14.50 -31.50
CA ASP A 350 -3.74 13.63 -31.53
C ASP A 350 -3.92 12.83 -30.20
N ALA A 351 -4.91 11.99 -30.16
CA ALA A 351 -5.21 11.16 -28.98
C ALA A 351 -4.06 10.20 -28.63
N GLN A 352 -3.35 9.69 -29.63
CA GLN A 352 -2.21 8.79 -29.43
C GLN A 352 -1.02 9.56 -28.80
N ALA A 353 -0.74 10.77 -29.28
CA ALA A 353 0.28 11.63 -28.72
C ALA A 353 -0.04 12.02 -27.26
N LEU A 354 -1.33 12.25 -26.94
CA LEU A 354 -1.79 12.51 -25.56
C LEU A 354 -1.61 11.25 -24.67
N GLY A 355 -2.10 10.10 -25.10
CA GLY A 355 -1.97 8.84 -24.33
C GLY A 355 -0.49 8.52 -24.04
N ARG A 356 0.36 8.75 -25.03
CA ARG A 356 1.79 8.58 -24.89
C ARG A 356 2.39 9.56 -23.90
N ALA A 357 2.05 10.85 -23.95
CA ALA A 357 2.52 11.86 -22.99
C ALA A 357 2.12 11.49 -21.56
N VAL A 358 0.93 10.91 -21.36
CA VAL A 358 0.48 10.40 -20.06
C VAL A 358 1.35 9.24 -19.58
N MET A 359 1.62 8.24 -20.43
CA MET A 359 2.52 7.14 -20.08
C MET A 359 3.94 7.62 -19.75
N GLU A 360 4.47 8.56 -20.51
CA GLU A 360 5.78 9.19 -20.30
C GLU A 360 5.80 9.94 -18.96
N GLY A 361 4.77 10.73 -18.66
CA GLY A 361 4.65 11.46 -17.40
C GLY A 361 4.67 10.53 -16.19
N VAL A 362 3.91 9.45 -16.20
CA VAL A 362 3.93 8.44 -15.12
C VAL A 362 5.29 7.74 -15.04
N ALA A 363 5.94 7.42 -16.17
CA ALA A 363 7.27 6.84 -16.14
C ALA A 363 8.30 7.80 -15.50
N PHE A 364 8.17 9.10 -15.72
CA PHE A 364 9.02 10.11 -15.10
C PHE A 364 8.77 10.27 -13.59
N THR A 365 7.52 10.13 -13.11
CA THR A 365 7.26 10.11 -11.66
C THR A 365 7.84 8.87 -10.99
N PHE A 366 7.85 7.71 -11.66
CA PHE A 366 8.60 6.55 -11.16
C PHE A 366 10.11 6.82 -11.10
N ARG A 367 10.67 7.59 -12.04
CA ARG A 367 12.07 8.00 -11.99
C ARG A 367 12.35 8.97 -10.84
N ASP A 368 11.47 9.93 -10.58
CA ASP A 368 11.58 10.82 -9.41
C ASP A 368 11.56 10.01 -8.10
N SER A 369 10.65 9.02 -8.01
CA SER A 369 10.58 8.10 -6.87
C SER A 369 11.87 7.26 -6.73
N LEU A 370 12.42 6.75 -7.84
CA LEU A 370 13.69 6.01 -7.85
C LEU A 370 14.85 6.87 -7.36
N ASP A 371 14.94 8.12 -7.86
CA ASP A 371 16.00 9.04 -7.49
C ASP A 371 15.91 9.41 -5.99
N ALA A 372 14.68 9.60 -5.45
CA ALA A 372 14.45 9.85 -4.03
C ALA A 372 14.86 8.64 -3.16
N LEU A 373 14.47 7.42 -3.54
CA LEU A 373 14.87 6.22 -2.81
C LEU A 373 16.39 6.00 -2.84
N ARG A 374 17.02 6.20 -3.98
CA ARG A 374 18.50 6.10 -4.10
C ARG A 374 19.24 7.13 -3.23
N ALA A 375 18.67 8.30 -3.06
CA ALA A 375 19.26 9.37 -2.22
C ALA A 375 19.32 8.96 -0.74
N THR A 376 18.45 8.07 -0.26
CA THR A 376 18.52 7.51 1.12
C THR A 376 19.69 6.54 1.31
N GLY A 377 20.35 6.11 0.24
CA GLY A 377 21.40 5.08 0.26
C GLY A 377 20.86 3.65 0.14
N THR A 378 19.54 3.47 -0.06
CA THR A 378 18.95 2.13 -0.24
C THR A 378 19.38 1.55 -1.60
N PRO A 379 19.99 0.36 -1.64
CA PRO A 379 20.30 -0.30 -2.90
C PRO A 379 18.99 -0.69 -3.61
N ILE A 380 18.99 -0.63 -4.95
CA ILE A 380 17.87 -1.08 -5.77
C ILE A 380 18.43 -1.97 -6.87
N GLU A 381 18.25 -3.28 -6.71
CA GLU A 381 18.90 -4.28 -7.53
C GLU A 381 17.94 -4.99 -8.48
N ARG A 382 16.70 -5.23 -7.99
CA ARG A 382 15.71 -5.99 -8.74
C ARG A 382 14.31 -5.41 -8.50
N LEU A 383 13.61 -5.12 -9.59
CA LEU A 383 12.24 -4.64 -9.54
C LEU A 383 11.29 -5.60 -10.26
N LEU A 384 10.24 -5.98 -9.55
CA LEU A 384 9.09 -6.66 -10.15
C LEU A 384 8.12 -5.60 -10.72
N ALA A 385 7.30 -5.97 -11.69
CA ALA A 385 6.21 -5.14 -12.20
C ALA A 385 4.87 -5.83 -11.91
N VAL A 386 4.01 -5.18 -11.14
CA VAL A 386 2.71 -5.71 -10.72
C VAL A 386 1.59 -4.70 -10.95
N GLY A 387 0.33 -5.13 -10.78
CA GLY A 387 -0.83 -4.29 -10.97
C GLY A 387 -1.37 -4.28 -12.39
N GLY A 388 -2.53 -3.62 -12.62
CA GLY A 388 -3.25 -3.67 -13.89
C GLY A 388 -2.49 -3.08 -15.07
N GLY A 389 -1.69 -2.03 -14.83
CA GLY A 389 -0.86 -1.37 -15.87
C GLY A 389 0.30 -2.24 -16.37
N SER A 390 0.72 -3.27 -15.62
CA SER A 390 1.78 -4.18 -16.03
C SER A 390 1.40 -5.09 -17.22
N ARG A 391 0.15 -5.04 -17.66
CA ARG A 391 -0.30 -5.74 -18.88
C ARG A 391 0.20 -5.09 -20.18
N SER A 392 0.61 -3.80 -20.14
CA SER A 392 1.14 -3.11 -21.32
C SER A 392 2.65 -3.24 -21.39
N ASP A 393 3.15 -4.07 -22.30
CA ASP A 393 4.60 -4.23 -22.52
C ASP A 393 5.26 -2.94 -22.99
N THR A 394 4.56 -2.13 -23.81
CA THR A 394 5.06 -0.81 -24.22
C THR A 394 5.26 0.13 -23.03
N TRP A 395 4.30 0.18 -22.11
CA TRP A 395 4.43 1.02 -20.91
C TRP A 395 5.51 0.50 -19.98
N LEU A 396 5.58 -0.82 -19.75
CA LEU A 396 6.66 -1.41 -18.97
C LEU A 396 8.03 -1.15 -19.59
N LYS A 397 8.17 -1.24 -20.92
CA LYS A 397 9.43 -0.94 -21.61
C LYS A 397 9.80 0.53 -21.47
N MET A 398 8.82 1.42 -21.50
CA MET A 398 9.02 2.85 -21.26
C MET A 398 9.53 3.08 -19.83
N ILE A 399 8.90 2.49 -18.81
CA ILE A 399 9.33 2.60 -17.42
C ILE A 399 10.72 1.99 -17.23
N ALA A 400 10.97 0.77 -17.72
CA ALA A 400 12.28 0.13 -17.66
C ALA A 400 13.38 1.00 -18.26
N THR A 401 13.12 1.61 -19.43
CA THR A 401 14.06 2.52 -20.11
C THR A 401 14.30 3.80 -19.30
N THR A 402 13.24 4.37 -18.73
CA THR A 402 13.33 5.58 -17.89
C THR A 402 14.13 5.33 -16.60
N LEU A 403 13.97 4.15 -15.99
CA LEU A 403 14.67 3.77 -14.75
C LEU A 403 16.08 3.23 -15.02
N ASP A 404 16.41 2.85 -16.24
CA ASP A 404 17.60 2.05 -16.63
C ASP A 404 17.73 0.76 -15.80
N LEU A 405 16.60 0.10 -15.58
CA LEU A 405 16.50 -1.16 -14.81
C LEU A 405 15.58 -2.14 -15.52
N PRO A 406 15.91 -3.44 -15.56
CA PRO A 406 14.98 -4.44 -16.05
C PRO A 406 13.79 -4.57 -15.10
N LEU A 407 12.61 -4.77 -15.66
CA LEU A 407 11.38 -5.06 -14.93
C LEU A 407 10.99 -6.53 -15.11
N HIS A 408 10.84 -7.24 -14.00
CA HIS A 408 10.48 -8.65 -13.99
C HIS A 408 8.98 -8.79 -13.75
N VAL A 409 8.24 -9.33 -14.71
CA VAL A 409 6.79 -9.56 -14.55
C VAL A 409 6.58 -10.97 -13.97
N PRO A 410 6.09 -11.08 -12.73
CA PRO A 410 5.87 -12.38 -12.11
C PRO A 410 4.60 -13.04 -12.66
N LYS A 411 4.63 -14.36 -12.73
CA LYS A 411 3.43 -15.17 -12.89
C LYS A 411 2.57 -15.03 -11.63
N ASP A 412 1.27 -14.91 -11.78
CA ASP A 412 0.30 -14.83 -10.66
C ASP A 412 0.53 -13.65 -9.68
N GLY A 413 1.20 -12.57 -10.13
CA GLY A 413 1.46 -11.38 -9.33
C GLY A 413 0.19 -10.64 -8.80
N GLN A 414 -1.01 -10.99 -9.30
CA GLN A 414 -2.29 -10.44 -8.83
C GLN A 414 -2.69 -10.88 -7.42
N PHE A 415 -2.06 -11.92 -6.85
CA PHE A 415 -2.35 -12.42 -5.51
C PHE A 415 -1.46 -11.82 -4.43
N GLY A 416 -0.61 -10.86 -4.75
CA GLY A 416 0.47 -10.35 -3.91
C GLY A 416 0.17 -10.30 -2.41
N ALA A 417 -0.76 -9.46 -1.94
CA ALA A 417 -1.02 -9.31 -0.51
C ALA A 417 -1.69 -10.55 0.11
N ALA A 418 -2.65 -11.18 -0.57
CA ALA A 418 -3.30 -12.40 -0.08
C ALA A 418 -2.32 -13.59 0.01
N LEU A 419 -1.43 -13.74 -1.00
CA LEU A 419 -0.39 -14.77 -0.97
C LEU A 419 0.65 -14.46 0.13
N GLY A 420 0.99 -13.18 0.32
CA GLY A 420 1.83 -12.77 1.43
C GLY A 420 1.25 -13.11 2.79
N ALA A 421 -0.05 -12.92 2.97
CA ALA A 421 -0.75 -13.34 4.17
C ALA A 421 -0.66 -14.87 4.37
N CYS A 422 -0.85 -15.67 3.31
CA CYS A 422 -0.66 -17.13 3.39
C CYS A 422 0.78 -17.49 3.80
N ARG A 423 1.79 -16.84 3.24
CA ARG A 423 3.21 -17.06 3.58
C ARG A 423 3.51 -16.72 5.03
N LEU A 424 2.95 -15.64 5.55
CA LEU A 424 3.05 -15.29 6.97
C LEU A 424 2.37 -16.33 7.87
N ALA A 425 1.24 -16.90 7.43
CA ALA A 425 0.60 -18.03 8.12
C ALA A 425 1.52 -19.26 8.13
N MET A 426 2.18 -19.58 7.01
CA MET A 426 3.15 -20.68 6.95
C MET A 426 4.31 -20.46 7.92
N MET A 427 4.85 -19.24 7.98
CA MET A 427 5.94 -18.91 8.92
C MET A 427 5.49 -19.01 10.38
N ALA A 428 4.29 -18.56 10.71
CA ALA A 428 3.72 -18.69 12.06
C ALA A 428 3.51 -20.18 12.46
N ASP A 429 3.32 -21.07 11.50
CA ASP A 429 3.25 -22.53 11.69
C ASP A 429 4.63 -23.21 11.67
N GLY A 430 5.71 -22.43 11.61
CA GLY A 430 7.12 -22.90 11.72
C GLY A 430 7.83 -23.16 10.38
N ALA A 431 7.21 -22.82 9.24
CA ALA A 431 7.90 -22.92 7.96
C ALA A 431 8.97 -21.82 7.81
N THR A 432 10.11 -22.18 7.21
CA THR A 432 11.17 -21.25 6.83
C THR A 432 11.26 -21.14 5.32
N ASP A 433 11.90 -20.09 4.83
CA ASP A 433 12.22 -19.90 3.40
C ASP A 433 10.98 -19.95 2.47
N VAL A 434 9.84 -19.45 2.96
CA VAL A 434 8.57 -19.47 2.21
C VAL A 434 8.37 -18.26 1.30
N ALA A 435 9.20 -17.23 1.43
CA ALA A 435 9.08 -15.98 0.67
C ALA A 435 9.91 -15.99 -0.63
N ASP A 436 9.99 -17.14 -1.29
CA ASP A 436 10.66 -17.26 -2.58
C ASP A 436 10.01 -16.34 -3.63
N ALA A 437 10.87 -15.83 -4.52
CA ALA A 437 10.40 -15.04 -5.64
C ALA A 437 9.44 -15.87 -6.52
N LEU A 438 8.32 -15.26 -6.91
CA LEU A 438 7.41 -15.88 -7.87
C LEU A 438 8.16 -16.21 -9.18
N PRO A 439 7.76 -17.27 -9.88
CA PRO A 439 8.26 -17.55 -11.22
C PRO A 439 8.07 -16.33 -12.12
N ILE A 440 9.11 -15.95 -12.84
CA ILE A 440 9.05 -14.82 -13.77
C ILE A 440 8.47 -15.30 -15.11
N GLU A 441 7.37 -14.67 -15.53
CA GLU A 441 6.74 -14.93 -16.83
C GLU A 441 7.55 -14.30 -17.96
N ARG A 442 7.98 -13.03 -17.77
CA ARG A 442 8.79 -12.28 -18.75
C ARG A 442 9.64 -11.22 -18.07
N VAL A 443 10.74 -10.86 -18.72
CA VAL A 443 11.62 -9.75 -18.31
C VAL A 443 11.54 -8.67 -19.39
N ILE A 444 11.29 -7.45 -18.98
CA ILE A 444 11.26 -6.27 -19.85
C ILE A 444 12.59 -5.51 -19.67
N GLU A 445 13.46 -5.69 -20.64
CA GLU A 445 14.77 -5.03 -20.67
C GLU A 445 14.63 -3.55 -21.08
N PRO A 446 15.42 -2.63 -20.49
CA PRO A 446 15.47 -1.23 -20.93
C PRO A 446 16.00 -1.11 -22.36
N ASP A 447 15.47 -0.17 -23.12
CA ASP A 447 16.05 0.19 -24.42
C ASP A 447 17.14 1.25 -24.21
N ARG A 448 18.38 0.82 -24.08
CA ARG A 448 19.51 1.68 -23.81
C ARG A 448 19.82 2.65 -24.95
N THR A 449 19.33 2.40 -26.16
CA THR A 449 19.49 3.33 -27.29
C THR A 449 18.65 4.59 -27.10
N LEU A 450 17.56 4.50 -26.33
CA LEU A 450 16.64 5.58 -26.01
C LEU A 450 16.89 6.21 -24.63
N PHE A 451 17.76 5.66 -23.81
CA PHE A 451 18.00 6.12 -22.44
C PHE A 451 18.33 7.62 -22.37
N ALA A 452 19.22 8.13 -23.24
CA ALA A 452 19.57 9.54 -23.28
C ALA A 452 18.35 10.43 -23.58
N ALA A 453 17.50 10.03 -24.54
CA ALA A 453 16.29 10.78 -24.87
C ALA A 453 15.27 10.79 -23.71
N PHE A 454 15.12 9.68 -22.98
CA PHE A 454 14.27 9.62 -21.77
C PHE A 454 14.85 10.43 -20.62
N THR A 455 16.18 10.48 -20.45
CA THR A 455 16.85 11.36 -19.49
C THR A 455 16.57 12.85 -19.79
N ASP A 456 16.67 13.26 -21.05
CA ASP A 456 16.33 14.64 -21.48
C ASP A 456 14.82 14.93 -21.28
N GLY A 457 13.95 13.93 -21.57
CA GLY A 457 12.51 14.02 -21.31
C GLY A 457 12.20 14.22 -19.83
N HIS A 458 12.85 13.46 -18.96
CA HIS A 458 12.73 13.60 -17.50
C HIS A 458 13.24 14.95 -17.00
N ALA A 459 14.35 15.46 -17.54
CA ALA A 459 14.84 16.79 -17.19
C ALA A 459 13.83 17.89 -17.55
N ARG A 460 13.17 17.81 -18.72
CA ARG A 460 12.06 18.70 -19.11
C ARG A 460 10.86 18.57 -18.17
N PHE A 461 10.52 17.34 -17.77
CA PHE A 461 9.44 17.04 -16.84
C PHE A 461 9.68 17.70 -15.47
N LYS A 462 10.87 17.53 -14.90
CA LYS A 462 11.26 18.18 -13.62
C LYS A 462 11.22 19.71 -13.73
N ALA A 463 11.71 20.28 -14.83
CA ALA A 463 11.71 21.73 -15.05
C ALA A 463 10.28 22.31 -15.16
N ALA A 464 9.30 21.52 -15.58
CA ALA A 464 7.93 21.95 -15.71
C ALA A 464 7.17 22.04 -14.38
N TYR A 465 7.62 21.38 -13.30
CA TYR A 465 6.92 21.38 -12.02
C TYR A 465 6.81 22.76 -11.37
N ALA A 466 7.93 23.47 -11.21
CA ALA A 466 7.96 24.75 -10.50
C ALA A 466 7.05 25.83 -11.13
N PRO A 467 7.03 26.00 -12.49
CA PRO A 467 6.11 26.94 -13.13
C PRO A 467 4.62 26.57 -12.96
N THR A 468 4.28 25.29 -12.86
CA THR A 468 2.88 24.85 -12.77
C THR A 468 2.29 24.99 -11.37
N ARG A 469 3.10 25.19 -10.33
CA ARG A 469 2.62 25.52 -8.98
C ARG A 469 1.96 26.88 -8.84
N ILE A 470 2.13 27.74 -9.84
CA ILE A 470 1.65 29.14 -9.81
C ILE A 470 0.24 29.24 -10.45
N LEU A 471 -0.24 28.17 -11.08
CA LEU A 471 -1.55 28.09 -11.74
C LEU A 471 -2.62 27.54 -10.81
#